data_b8a9035cd36878a8dfe1bcb47995c9e5
#
_entry.id   b8a9035cd36878a8dfe1bcb47995c9e5
#
_cell.length_a   1.000
_cell.length_b   1.000
_cell.length_c   1.000
_cell.angle_alpha   90.00
_cell.angle_beta   90.00
_cell.angle_gamma   90.00
#
_symmetry.space_group_name_H-M   'P 1'
#
loop_
_entity.id
_entity.type
_entity.pdbx_description
1 polymer ?
#
loop_
_entity_poly.entity_id
_entity_poly.type
_entity_poly.pdbx_seq_one_letter_code
_entity_poly.pdbx_strand_id
1 'polypeptide(L)'
;SAAAIIIGLNQIQHLTGASIERSNKIQELILNIFNQLSSINLLSCLIGSGALILILFFHYKKIKFPSALIVVTIGIGIVYFFQLNNNGIKIVETIPSGLPSFKIPSINLENIKQLGYLSLTLALIAFMEAISVAKGIEDKKRSSHVQPNQELVAIGLSNIVGSFFQTYPATGGFSRTAINEHAGAKTAMSSIISAIIIGITLLYLTDLFYYLPKTILAAIIIGAVIRLVDFRYPIELIRYKIDDFIMLILTFIVTLSLGISEGIIIGVLISIIFLIFRSTKPHIAECVQVDGSNQYRNKKRFENTNDRKDVLIFRFDGQLYFANSQYFKDQ
;
A
#
# COMPACT_ATOMS: atom_id res chain seq x y z
N SER A 1 5.10 -2.13 3.56
CA SER A 1 6.36 -1.56 4.12
C SER A 1 7.54 -1.66 3.14
N ALA A 2 7.82 -2.82 2.48
CA ALA A 2 8.96 -2.95 1.54
C ALA A 2 8.88 -1.98 0.35
N ALA A 3 7.73 -1.94 -0.34
CA ALA A 3 7.50 -0.98 -1.44
C ALA A 3 7.68 0.47 -0.99
N ALA A 4 7.25 0.80 0.23
CA ALA A 4 7.44 2.12 0.82
C ALA A 4 8.92 2.50 0.92
N ILE A 5 9.78 1.58 1.35
CA ILE A 5 11.23 1.79 1.42
C ILE A 5 11.82 2.03 0.04
N ILE A 6 11.48 1.21 -0.96
CA ILE A 6 11.96 1.38 -2.34
C ILE A 6 11.53 2.74 -2.91
N ILE A 7 10.25 3.12 -2.71
CA ILE A 7 9.73 4.41 -3.18
C ILE A 7 10.46 5.56 -2.49
N GLY A 8 10.64 5.50 -1.15
CA GLY A 8 11.35 6.52 -0.39
C GLY A 8 12.80 6.69 -0.84
N LEU A 9 13.53 5.60 -1.05
CA LEU A 9 14.91 5.61 -1.54
C LEU A 9 15.00 6.19 -2.96
N ASN A 10 14.06 5.87 -3.85
CA ASN A 10 14.01 6.45 -5.19
C ASN A 10 13.75 7.97 -5.17
N GLN A 11 13.19 8.54 -4.09
CA GLN A 11 13.02 9.99 -3.98
C GLN A 11 14.30 10.73 -3.55
N ILE A 12 15.32 10.02 -3.06
CA ILE A 12 16.58 10.64 -2.63
C ILE A 12 17.22 11.44 -3.77
N GLN A 13 17.15 10.96 -5.01
CA GLN A 13 17.64 11.68 -6.18
C GLN A 13 17.03 13.10 -6.29
N HIS A 14 15.74 13.23 -6.08
CA HIS A 14 15.04 14.51 -6.18
C HIS A 14 15.24 15.35 -4.92
N LEU A 15 15.35 14.72 -3.75
CA LEU A 15 15.60 15.40 -2.48
C LEU A 15 16.99 16.06 -2.48
N THR A 16 17.99 15.37 -3.03
CA THR A 16 19.40 15.84 -3.07
C THR A 16 19.75 16.58 -4.36
N GLY A 17 18.88 16.53 -5.38
CA GLY A 17 19.15 17.08 -6.71
C GLY A 17 20.12 16.24 -7.55
N ALA A 18 20.68 15.16 -7.01
CA ALA A 18 21.62 14.28 -7.69
C ALA A 18 20.97 13.52 -8.86
N SER A 19 21.79 13.06 -9.80
CA SER A 19 21.30 12.28 -10.96
C SER A 19 21.44 10.78 -10.72
N ILE A 20 20.71 10.27 -9.70
CA ILE A 20 20.73 8.86 -9.29
C ILE A 20 19.75 8.08 -10.19
N GLU A 21 20.19 6.95 -10.74
CA GLU A 21 19.31 6.07 -11.50
C GLU A 21 18.31 5.35 -10.59
N ARG A 22 17.05 5.29 -11.04
CA ARG A 22 15.98 4.59 -10.35
C ARG A 22 16.12 3.09 -10.52
N SER A 23 15.82 2.34 -9.48
CA SER A 23 15.68 0.89 -9.54
C SER A 23 14.54 0.41 -8.64
N ASN A 24 14.01 -0.77 -8.96
CA ASN A 24 13.04 -1.47 -8.13
C ASN A 24 13.72 -2.43 -7.13
N LYS A 25 15.05 -2.56 -7.18
CA LYS A 25 15.84 -3.43 -6.30
C LYS A 25 16.66 -2.60 -5.33
N ILE A 26 16.61 -2.93 -4.04
CA ILE A 26 17.29 -2.15 -3.01
C ILE A 26 18.80 -2.13 -3.16
N GLN A 27 19.42 -3.24 -3.57
CA GLN A 27 20.86 -3.34 -3.74
C GLN A 27 21.38 -2.39 -4.82
N GLU A 28 20.68 -2.31 -5.95
CA GLU A 28 21.02 -1.40 -7.05
C GLU A 28 20.84 0.06 -6.61
N LEU A 29 19.74 0.36 -5.89
CA LEU A 29 19.49 1.71 -5.38
C LEU A 29 20.58 2.18 -4.43
N ILE A 30 21.00 1.34 -3.50
CA ILE A 30 22.06 1.67 -2.55
C ILE A 30 23.37 1.95 -3.30
N LEU A 31 23.75 1.09 -4.23
CA LEU A 31 24.96 1.30 -5.05
C LEU A 31 24.89 2.59 -5.86
N ASN A 32 23.75 2.86 -6.50
CA ASN A 32 23.56 4.08 -7.30
C ASN A 32 23.64 5.35 -6.42
N ILE A 33 23.10 5.32 -5.19
CA ILE A 33 23.20 6.43 -4.24
C ILE A 33 24.68 6.67 -3.88
N PHE A 34 25.42 5.61 -3.50
CA PHE A 34 26.83 5.75 -3.13
C PHE A 34 27.70 6.26 -4.27
N ASN A 35 27.47 5.79 -5.51
CA ASN A 35 28.23 6.23 -6.68
C ASN A 35 27.99 7.69 -7.08
N GLN A 36 26.85 8.27 -6.68
CA GLN A 36 26.45 9.62 -7.07
C GLN A 36 26.49 10.65 -5.92
N LEU A 37 27.13 10.31 -4.80
CA LEU A 37 27.25 11.23 -3.64
C LEU A 37 27.96 12.54 -4.00
N SER A 38 28.88 12.53 -4.96
CA SER A 38 29.61 13.72 -5.43
C SER A 38 28.74 14.70 -6.24
N SER A 39 27.58 14.26 -6.75
CA SER A 39 26.67 15.08 -7.56
C SER A 39 25.57 15.78 -6.76
N ILE A 40 25.65 15.76 -5.43
CA ILE A 40 24.64 16.36 -4.55
C ILE A 40 24.66 17.87 -4.66
N ASN A 41 23.49 18.47 -4.91
CA ASN A 41 23.28 19.91 -4.84
C ASN A 41 22.87 20.30 -3.41
N LEU A 42 23.73 21.05 -2.73
CA LEU A 42 23.53 21.44 -1.34
C LEU A 42 22.23 22.25 -1.12
N LEU A 43 21.89 23.15 -2.06
CA LEU A 43 20.66 23.95 -1.98
C LEU A 43 19.41 23.06 -2.09
N SER A 44 19.43 22.09 -3.01
CA SER A 44 18.35 21.11 -3.13
C SER A 44 18.18 20.30 -1.85
N CYS A 45 19.29 19.87 -1.25
CA CYS A 45 19.28 19.12 0.00
C CYS A 45 18.71 19.96 1.17
N LEU A 46 19.11 21.23 1.30
CA LEU A 46 18.60 22.14 2.33
C LEU A 46 17.09 22.40 2.20
N ILE A 47 16.62 22.68 0.97
CA ILE A 47 15.19 22.91 0.73
C ILE A 47 14.39 21.63 0.95
N GLY A 48 14.87 20.50 0.42
CA GLY A 48 14.18 19.22 0.54
C GLY A 48 14.11 18.72 1.99
N SER A 49 15.23 18.78 2.72
CA SER A 49 15.24 18.38 4.15
C SER A 49 14.43 19.34 5.02
N GLY A 50 14.49 20.65 4.78
CA GLY A 50 13.65 21.64 5.46
C GLY A 50 12.16 21.40 5.23
N ALA A 51 11.77 21.11 3.99
CA ALA A 51 10.40 20.74 3.64
C ALA A 51 9.95 19.44 4.35
N LEU A 52 10.80 18.42 4.38
CA LEU A 52 10.52 17.16 5.05
C LEU A 52 10.36 17.35 6.56
N ILE A 53 11.27 18.09 7.19
CA ILE A 53 11.18 18.40 8.64
C ILE A 53 9.88 19.14 8.93
N LEU A 54 9.49 20.12 8.11
CA LEU A 54 8.25 20.86 8.28
C LEU A 54 7.03 19.94 8.19
N ILE A 55 6.97 19.04 7.19
CA ILE A 55 5.88 18.07 7.03
C ILE A 55 5.79 17.14 8.26
N LEU A 56 6.93 16.61 8.72
CA LEU A 56 6.97 15.74 9.90
C LEU A 56 6.59 16.48 11.19
N PHE A 57 7.00 17.73 11.33
CA PHE A 57 6.62 18.60 12.46
C PHE A 57 5.10 18.82 12.52
N PHE A 58 4.47 19.18 11.41
CA PHE A 58 3.01 19.33 11.33
C PHE A 58 2.28 18.04 11.71
N HIS A 59 2.83 16.93 11.25
CA HIS A 59 2.28 15.63 11.59
C HIS A 59 2.41 15.30 13.08
N TYR A 60 3.61 15.51 13.65
CA TYR A 60 3.88 15.26 15.08
C TYR A 60 2.96 16.11 15.98
N LYS A 61 2.81 17.38 15.65
CA LYS A 61 1.93 18.31 16.38
C LYS A 61 0.44 18.09 16.11
N LYS A 62 0.07 17.13 15.23
CA LYS A 62 -1.33 16.86 14.81
C LYS A 62 -2.07 18.12 14.33
N ILE A 63 -1.37 19.03 13.67
CA ILE A 63 -1.94 20.25 13.13
C ILE A 63 -2.86 19.89 11.98
N LYS A 64 -4.12 20.32 12.03
CA LYS A 64 -5.16 20.00 11.04
C LYS A 64 -4.98 20.70 9.67
N PHE A 65 -3.99 21.55 9.53
CA PHE A 65 -3.76 22.27 8.28
C PHE A 65 -2.97 21.41 7.27
N PRO A 66 -3.26 21.50 5.96
CA PRO A 66 -2.61 20.69 4.94
C PRO A 66 -1.13 21.08 4.77
N SER A 67 -0.24 20.38 5.46
CA SER A 67 1.21 20.62 5.44
C SER A 67 1.82 20.62 4.04
N ALA A 68 1.34 19.74 3.15
CA ALA A 68 1.80 19.67 1.78
C ALA A 68 1.53 20.97 1.01
N LEU A 69 0.35 21.59 1.19
CA LEU A 69 0.00 22.85 0.54
C LEU A 69 0.91 24.00 1.00
N ILE A 70 1.18 24.08 2.31
CA ILE A 70 2.09 25.10 2.86
C ILE A 70 3.47 24.94 2.27
N VAL A 71 4.01 23.72 2.28
CA VAL A 71 5.37 23.43 1.79
C VAL A 71 5.50 23.74 0.30
N VAL A 72 4.47 23.41 -0.50
CA VAL A 72 4.40 23.74 -1.93
C VAL A 72 4.40 25.26 -2.13
N THR A 73 3.53 25.99 -1.44
CA THR A 73 3.42 27.46 -1.58
C THR A 73 4.70 28.16 -1.18
N ILE A 74 5.27 27.80 -0.03
CA ILE A 74 6.56 28.36 0.44
C ILE A 74 7.67 28.03 -0.56
N GLY A 75 7.72 26.81 -1.07
CA GLY A 75 8.76 26.38 -1.98
C GLY A 75 8.71 27.06 -3.33
N ILE A 76 7.53 27.23 -3.90
CA ILE A 76 7.33 28.03 -5.12
C ILE A 76 7.81 29.47 -4.87
N GLY A 77 7.39 30.07 -3.74
CA GLY A 77 7.80 31.42 -3.36
C GLY A 77 9.31 31.58 -3.25
N ILE A 78 9.98 30.70 -2.50
CA ILE A 78 11.44 30.73 -2.33
C ILE A 78 12.16 30.64 -3.69
N VAL A 79 11.77 29.68 -4.55
CA VAL A 79 12.44 29.51 -5.85
C VAL A 79 12.16 30.69 -6.78
N TYR A 80 10.96 31.23 -6.78
CA TYR A 80 10.58 32.36 -7.60
C TYR A 80 11.35 33.66 -7.20
N PHE A 81 11.30 34.02 -5.89
CA PHE A 81 11.93 35.27 -5.43
C PHE A 81 13.46 35.25 -5.46
N PHE A 82 14.08 34.10 -5.16
CA PHE A 82 15.55 33.98 -5.16
C PHE A 82 16.11 33.42 -6.48
N GLN A 83 15.26 33.15 -7.47
CA GLN A 83 15.64 32.60 -8.78
C GLN A 83 16.57 31.37 -8.69
N LEU A 84 16.28 30.49 -7.73
CA LEU A 84 17.16 29.36 -7.40
C LEU A 84 17.21 28.28 -8.49
N ASN A 85 16.33 28.34 -9.48
CA ASN A 85 16.41 27.54 -10.70
C ASN A 85 17.72 27.78 -11.44
N ASN A 86 18.26 29.03 -11.42
CA ASN A 86 19.55 29.36 -12.01
C ASN A 86 20.75 28.77 -11.24
N ASN A 87 20.53 28.37 -9.98
CA ASN A 87 21.54 27.78 -9.10
C ASN A 87 21.43 26.22 -9.06
N GLY A 88 20.84 25.63 -10.09
CA GLY A 88 20.80 24.17 -10.28
C GLY A 88 19.66 23.44 -9.56
N ILE A 89 18.69 24.16 -8.99
CA ILE A 89 17.49 23.51 -8.44
C ILE A 89 16.57 23.11 -9.59
N LYS A 90 16.28 21.80 -9.70
CA LYS A 90 15.36 21.26 -10.70
C LYS A 90 13.91 21.60 -10.32
N ILE A 91 13.23 22.33 -11.20
CA ILE A 91 11.81 22.69 -11.08
C ILE A 91 10.94 21.80 -11.96
N VAL A 92 9.62 21.88 -11.77
CA VAL A 92 8.65 21.11 -12.56
C VAL A 92 8.57 21.61 -14.00
N GLU A 93 8.76 22.94 -14.20
CA GLU A 93 8.65 23.63 -15.49
C GLU A 93 7.20 23.66 -16.02
N THR A 94 7.04 23.74 -17.35
CA THR A 94 5.73 23.84 -17.99
C THR A 94 4.94 22.55 -17.84
N ILE A 95 3.78 22.64 -17.21
CA ILE A 95 2.80 21.55 -17.14
C ILE A 95 1.80 21.77 -18.26
N PRO A 96 1.56 20.79 -19.14
CA PRO A 96 0.52 20.91 -20.16
C PRO A 96 -0.83 21.28 -19.52
N SER A 97 -1.39 22.41 -19.96
CA SER A 97 -2.73 22.83 -19.54
C SER A 97 -3.81 22.07 -20.29
N GLY A 98 -4.95 21.89 -19.65
CA GLY A 98 -6.11 21.26 -20.29
C GLY A 98 -6.51 19.94 -19.63
N LEU A 99 -7.70 19.46 -20.02
CA LEU A 99 -8.19 18.15 -19.59
C LEU A 99 -7.62 17.05 -20.48
N PRO A 100 -7.48 15.82 -19.96
CA PRO A 100 -7.03 14.68 -20.74
C PRO A 100 -7.92 14.47 -21.96
N SER A 101 -7.30 14.30 -23.15
CA SER A 101 -8.04 14.05 -24.38
C SER A 101 -8.60 12.63 -24.42
N PHE A 102 -9.80 12.49 -24.99
CA PHE A 102 -10.38 11.18 -25.23
C PHE A 102 -9.59 10.44 -26.32
N LYS A 103 -9.16 9.22 -26.01
CA LYS A 103 -8.44 8.34 -26.93
C LYS A 103 -8.84 6.90 -26.70
N ILE A 104 -9.18 6.18 -27.75
CA ILE A 104 -9.47 4.75 -27.66
C ILE A 104 -8.15 4.00 -27.48
N PRO A 105 -7.99 3.20 -26.41
CA PRO A 105 -6.78 2.39 -26.21
C PRO A 105 -6.58 1.40 -27.34
N SER A 106 -5.36 1.27 -27.84
CA SER A 106 -5.01 0.26 -28.83
C SER A 106 -4.92 -1.12 -28.18
N ILE A 107 -5.91 -1.97 -28.43
CA ILE A 107 -5.93 -3.35 -27.93
C ILE A 107 -5.38 -4.26 -29.04
N ASN A 108 -4.15 -4.72 -28.88
CA ASN A 108 -3.55 -5.73 -29.73
C ASN A 108 -2.92 -6.86 -28.90
N LEU A 109 -2.67 -7.99 -29.53
CA LEU A 109 -2.16 -9.17 -28.82
C LEU A 109 -0.77 -8.95 -28.21
N GLU A 110 0.04 -8.11 -28.82
CA GLU A 110 1.38 -7.78 -28.35
C GLU A 110 1.31 -6.95 -27.07
N ASN A 111 0.48 -5.91 -27.03
CA ASN A 111 0.24 -5.10 -25.83
C ASN A 111 -0.30 -5.95 -24.67
N ILE A 112 -1.23 -6.88 -24.97
CA ILE A 112 -1.77 -7.80 -23.95
C ILE A 112 -0.65 -8.69 -23.37
N LYS A 113 0.23 -9.23 -24.20
CA LYS A 113 1.34 -10.06 -23.73
C LYS A 113 2.35 -9.26 -22.89
N GLN A 114 2.70 -8.05 -23.33
CA GLN A 114 3.69 -7.21 -22.64
C GLN A 114 3.15 -6.64 -21.32
N LEU A 115 1.90 -6.20 -21.30
CA LEU A 115 1.30 -5.52 -20.15
C LEU A 115 0.48 -6.45 -19.25
N GLY A 116 0.14 -7.66 -19.68
CA GLY A 116 -0.76 -8.56 -18.96
C GLY A 116 -0.28 -8.90 -17.56
N TYR A 117 1.00 -9.25 -17.42
CA TYR A 117 1.62 -9.52 -16.13
C TYR A 117 1.57 -8.28 -15.20
N LEU A 118 1.97 -7.12 -15.72
CA LEU A 118 1.96 -5.87 -14.98
C LEU A 118 0.54 -5.44 -14.61
N SER A 119 -0.42 -5.60 -15.52
CA SER A 119 -1.84 -5.29 -15.29
C SER A 119 -2.43 -6.15 -14.18
N LEU A 120 -2.14 -7.46 -14.17
CA LEU A 120 -2.60 -8.35 -13.10
C LEU A 120 -2.02 -7.95 -11.74
N THR A 121 -0.72 -7.65 -11.71
CA THR A 121 -0.05 -7.19 -10.48
C THR A 121 -0.67 -5.90 -9.98
N LEU A 122 -0.86 -4.90 -10.84
CA LEU A 122 -1.48 -3.62 -10.48
C LEU A 122 -2.93 -3.80 -10.02
N ALA A 123 -3.70 -4.68 -10.66
CA ALA A 123 -5.08 -4.97 -10.26
C ALA A 123 -5.15 -5.57 -8.85
N LEU A 124 -4.25 -6.52 -8.53
CA LEU A 124 -4.16 -7.10 -7.18
C LEU A 124 -3.77 -6.06 -6.14
N ILE A 125 -2.77 -5.23 -6.43
CA ILE A 125 -2.35 -4.15 -5.52
C ILE A 125 -3.49 -3.17 -5.30
N ALA A 126 -4.10 -2.68 -6.37
CA ALA A 126 -5.17 -1.70 -6.33
C ALA A 126 -6.37 -2.21 -5.51
N PHE A 127 -6.76 -3.46 -5.73
CA PHE A 127 -7.84 -4.10 -5.00
C PHE A 127 -7.50 -4.26 -3.51
N MET A 128 -6.32 -4.81 -3.19
CA MET A 128 -5.88 -5.01 -1.80
C MET A 128 -5.78 -3.69 -1.04
N GLU A 129 -5.25 -2.65 -1.66
CA GLU A 129 -5.17 -1.31 -1.07
C GLU A 129 -6.56 -0.76 -0.78
N ALA A 130 -7.45 -0.76 -1.76
CA ALA A 130 -8.80 -0.22 -1.61
C ALA A 130 -9.61 -0.95 -0.54
N ILE A 131 -9.59 -2.29 -0.53
CA ILE A 131 -10.28 -3.09 0.48
C ILE A 131 -9.70 -2.86 1.87
N SER A 132 -8.37 -2.78 2.01
CA SER A 132 -7.73 -2.53 3.30
C SER A 132 -8.15 -1.18 3.88
N VAL A 133 -8.22 -0.14 3.04
CA VAL A 133 -8.70 1.20 3.45
C VAL A 133 -10.16 1.17 3.84
N ALA A 134 -11.01 0.56 3.00
CA ALA A 134 -12.45 0.49 3.21
C ALA A 134 -12.79 -0.28 4.51
N LYS A 135 -12.16 -1.43 4.72
CA LYS A 135 -12.30 -2.23 5.94
C LYS A 135 -11.81 -1.50 7.19
N GLY A 136 -10.67 -0.80 7.10
CA GLY A 136 -10.16 -0.01 8.23
C GLY A 136 -11.12 1.13 8.66
N ILE A 137 -11.93 1.67 7.75
CA ILE A 137 -12.97 2.64 8.07
C ILE A 137 -14.24 1.97 8.59
N GLU A 138 -14.64 0.83 8.00
CA GLU A 138 -15.76 0.02 8.46
C GLU A 138 -15.61 -0.34 9.95
N ASP A 139 -14.44 -0.85 10.34
CA ASP A 139 -14.13 -1.25 11.72
C ASP A 139 -14.28 -0.08 12.71
N LYS A 140 -13.94 1.14 12.29
CA LYS A 140 -14.11 2.33 13.12
C LYS A 140 -15.56 2.80 13.25
N LYS A 141 -16.33 2.74 12.17
CA LYS A 141 -17.66 3.37 12.10
C LYS A 141 -18.83 2.42 12.42
N ARG A 142 -18.64 1.11 12.40
CA ARG A 142 -19.64 0.05 12.69
C ARG A 142 -21.00 0.16 11.96
N SER A 143 -21.17 1.12 11.05
CA SER A 143 -22.46 1.47 10.44
C SER A 143 -22.59 1.20 8.95
N SER A 144 -21.51 0.82 8.28
CA SER A 144 -21.51 0.53 6.85
C SER A 144 -20.83 -0.80 6.60
N HIS A 145 -21.45 -1.67 5.83
CA HIS A 145 -20.87 -2.95 5.45
C HIS A 145 -20.21 -2.83 4.06
N VAL A 146 -18.89 -3.04 4.01
CA VAL A 146 -18.14 -3.00 2.76
C VAL A 146 -18.31 -4.32 2.02
N GLN A 147 -18.76 -4.26 0.78
CA GLN A 147 -18.89 -5.41 -0.09
C GLN A 147 -17.67 -5.52 -1.02
N PRO A 148 -16.73 -6.46 -0.79
CA PRO A 148 -15.47 -6.54 -1.54
C PRO A 148 -15.67 -6.69 -3.06
N ASN A 149 -16.66 -7.47 -3.49
CA ASN A 149 -16.95 -7.65 -4.92
C ASN A 149 -17.44 -6.35 -5.58
N GLN A 150 -18.24 -5.55 -4.89
CA GLN A 150 -18.70 -4.27 -5.40
C GLN A 150 -17.56 -3.25 -5.50
N GLU A 151 -16.65 -3.24 -4.53
CA GLU A 151 -15.43 -2.41 -4.58
C GLU A 151 -14.54 -2.81 -5.77
N LEU A 152 -14.35 -4.11 -6.01
CA LEU A 152 -13.59 -4.60 -7.16
C LEU A 152 -14.21 -4.13 -8.49
N VAL A 153 -15.52 -4.25 -8.62
CA VAL A 153 -16.25 -3.79 -9.81
C VAL A 153 -16.11 -2.27 -9.98
N ALA A 154 -16.25 -1.49 -8.91
CA ALA A 154 -16.11 -0.03 -8.94
C ALA A 154 -14.72 0.41 -9.38
N ILE A 155 -13.67 -0.21 -8.83
CA ILE A 155 -12.27 0.05 -9.22
C ILE A 155 -12.04 -0.34 -10.69
N GLY A 156 -12.54 -1.51 -11.10
CA GLY A 156 -12.42 -1.99 -12.47
C GLY A 156 -13.08 -1.02 -13.47
N LEU A 157 -14.31 -0.59 -13.19
CA LEU A 157 -15.02 0.37 -14.04
C LEU A 157 -14.33 1.74 -14.09
N SER A 158 -13.83 2.24 -12.97
CA SER A 158 -13.10 3.51 -12.95
C SER A 158 -11.83 3.46 -13.79
N ASN A 159 -11.10 2.35 -13.78
CA ASN A 159 -9.90 2.15 -14.60
C ASN A 159 -10.24 1.96 -16.09
N ILE A 160 -11.33 1.25 -16.43
CA ILE A 160 -11.79 1.12 -17.80
C ILE A 160 -12.15 2.51 -18.36
N VAL A 161 -12.97 3.28 -17.66
CA VAL A 161 -13.35 4.64 -18.10
C VAL A 161 -12.11 5.54 -18.15
N GLY A 162 -11.25 5.49 -17.14
CA GLY A 162 -10.01 6.26 -17.09
C GLY A 162 -9.07 5.97 -18.27
N SER A 163 -9.02 4.73 -18.76
CA SER A 163 -8.17 4.36 -19.89
C SER A 163 -8.47 5.14 -21.17
N PHE A 164 -9.72 5.53 -21.39
CA PHE A 164 -10.11 6.37 -22.53
C PHE A 164 -9.63 7.82 -22.39
N PHE A 165 -9.27 8.24 -21.19
CA PHE A 165 -8.72 9.57 -20.92
C PHE A 165 -7.24 9.52 -20.59
N GLN A 166 -6.56 8.43 -20.91
CA GLN A 166 -5.12 8.24 -20.73
C GLN A 166 -4.65 8.44 -19.27
N THR A 167 -5.51 8.11 -18.31
CA THR A 167 -5.17 8.23 -16.87
C THR A 167 -4.26 7.10 -16.40
N TYR A 168 -3.51 7.38 -15.34
CA TYR A 168 -2.84 6.32 -14.60
C TYR A 168 -3.85 5.39 -13.92
N PRO A 169 -3.47 4.12 -13.64
CA PRO A 169 -4.31 3.22 -12.85
C PRO A 169 -4.74 3.84 -11.52
N ALA A 170 -6.03 3.84 -11.25
CA ALA A 170 -6.62 4.40 -10.05
C ALA A 170 -6.91 3.33 -8.99
N THR A 171 -6.69 3.67 -7.73
CA THR A 171 -7.01 2.84 -6.57
C THR A 171 -7.45 3.71 -5.38
N GLY A 172 -7.94 3.08 -4.33
CA GLY A 172 -8.20 3.72 -3.05
C GLY A 172 -6.90 4.02 -2.31
N GLY A 173 -6.60 5.28 -2.01
CA GLY A 173 -5.37 5.67 -1.32
C GLY A 173 -5.58 5.91 0.17
N PHE A 174 -4.78 5.26 1.05
CA PHE A 174 -4.82 5.42 2.50
C PHE A 174 -4.77 6.87 2.96
N SER A 175 -3.78 7.62 2.50
CA SER A 175 -3.55 9.01 2.96
C SER A 175 -4.70 9.93 2.57
N ARG A 176 -5.17 9.85 1.33
CA ARG A 176 -6.29 10.69 0.85
C ARG A 176 -7.58 10.36 1.56
N THR A 177 -7.87 9.08 1.75
CA THR A 177 -9.07 8.63 2.45
C THR A 177 -9.04 9.03 3.93
N ALA A 178 -7.90 8.90 4.60
CA ALA A 178 -7.75 9.33 5.98
C ALA A 178 -7.94 10.86 6.15
N ILE A 179 -7.38 11.68 5.25
CA ILE A 179 -7.59 13.13 5.27
C ILE A 179 -9.06 13.46 5.06
N ASN A 180 -9.72 12.79 4.12
CA ASN A 180 -11.14 12.99 3.81
C ASN A 180 -12.03 12.62 5.01
N GLU A 181 -11.72 11.49 5.68
CA GLU A 181 -12.40 11.06 6.90
C GLU A 181 -12.20 12.05 8.05
N HIS A 182 -10.97 12.48 8.30
CA HIS A 182 -10.65 13.45 9.36
C HIS A 182 -11.26 14.84 9.11
N ALA A 183 -11.43 15.20 7.84
CA ALA A 183 -12.15 16.43 7.45
C ALA A 183 -13.67 16.32 7.62
N GLY A 184 -14.18 15.13 7.98
CA GLY A 184 -15.61 14.92 8.25
C GLY A 184 -16.44 14.56 7.01
N ALA A 185 -15.83 14.13 5.93
CA ALA A 185 -16.54 13.69 4.75
C ALA A 185 -17.45 12.49 5.06
N LYS A 186 -18.70 12.55 4.64
CA LYS A 186 -19.71 11.52 4.88
C LYS A 186 -20.18 10.83 3.60
N THR A 187 -19.94 11.44 2.45
CA THR A 187 -20.42 10.96 1.15
C THR A 187 -19.34 11.07 0.08
N ALA A 188 -19.53 10.39 -1.05
CA ALA A 188 -18.66 10.48 -2.22
C ALA A 188 -18.61 11.88 -2.87
N MET A 189 -19.51 12.79 -2.48
CA MET A 189 -19.57 14.16 -3.00
C MET A 189 -18.26 14.92 -2.75
N SER A 190 -17.58 14.68 -1.64
CA SER A 190 -16.25 15.27 -1.36
C SER A 190 -15.21 14.94 -2.45
N SER A 191 -15.23 13.70 -2.95
CA SER A 191 -14.34 13.28 -4.04
C SER A 191 -14.70 13.91 -5.37
N ILE A 192 -15.98 14.07 -5.66
CA ILE A 192 -16.47 14.77 -6.87
C ILE A 192 -16.05 16.23 -6.85
N ILE A 193 -16.26 16.93 -5.74
CA ILE A 193 -15.84 18.34 -5.58
C ILE A 193 -14.32 18.45 -5.73
N SER A 194 -13.56 17.55 -5.13
CA SER A 194 -12.10 17.52 -5.28
C SER A 194 -11.69 17.33 -6.74
N ALA A 195 -12.35 16.44 -7.48
CA ALA A 195 -12.08 16.22 -8.90
C ALA A 195 -12.39 17.47 -9.75
N ILE A 196 -13.47 18.18 -9.45
CA ILE A 196 -13.82 19.45 -10.12
C ILE A 196 -12.75 20.51 -9.85
N ILE A 197 -12.30 20.67 -8.61
CA ILE A 197 -11.25 21.63 -8.25
C ILE A 197 -9.94 21.30 -8.97
N ILE A 198 -9.57 20.01 -9.05
CA ILE A 198 -8.39 19.57 -9.81
C ILE A 198 -8.58 19.89 -11.30
N GLY A 199 -9.76 19.65 -11.87
CA GLY A 199 -10.07 20.00 -13.26
C GLY A 199 -9.89 21.49 -13.54
N ILE A 200 -10.40 22.36 -12.65
CA ILE A 200 -10.22 23.82 -12.75
C ILE A 200 -8.73 24.18 -12.65
N THR A 201 -8.00 23.54 -11.74
CA THR A 201 -6.56 23.74 -11.59
C THR A 201 -5.79 23.38 -12.88
N LEU A 202 -6.13 22.27 -13.51
CA LEU A 202 -5.52 21.85 -14.77
C LEU A 202 -5.85 22.76 -15.96
N LEU A 203 -7.02 23.40 -15.93
CA LEU A 203 -7.43 24.31 -16.99
C LEU A 203 -6.77 25.70 -16.87
N TYR A 204 -6.62 26.22 -15.64
CA TYR A 204 -6.32 27.64 -15.44
C TYR A 204 -5.15 27.93 -14.51
N LEU A 205 -4.69 26.97 -13.71
CA LEU A 205 -3.74 27.23 -12.63
C LEU A 205 -2.42 26.45 -12.77
N THR A 206 -2.18 25.79 -13.90
CA THR A 206 -0.95 25.00 -14.14
C THR A 206 0.32 25.87 -14.07
N ASP A 207 0.25 27.12 -14.53
CA ASP A 207 1.40 28.02 -14.55
C ASP A 207 1.89 28.38 -13.13
N LEU A 208 1.03 28.33 -12.13
CA LEU A 208 1.44 28.55 -10.73
C LEU A 208 2.45 27.51 -10.24
N PHE A 209 2.46 26.33 -10.83
CA PHE A 209 3.36 25.23 -10.46
C PHE A 209 4.68 25.22 -11.23
N TYR A 210 4.89 26.17 -12.15
CA TYR A 210 6.10 26.24 -12.96
C TYR A 210 7.37 26.21 -12.11
N TYR A 211 7.44 27.06 -11.07
CA TYR A 211 8.58 27.18 -10.17
C TYR A 211 8.57 26.16 -9.01
N LEU A 212 7.70 25.15 -9.05
CA LEU A 212 7.66 24.14 -8.01
C LEU A 212 8.92 23.27 -8.01
N PRO A 213 9.74 23.25 -6.92
CA PRO A 213 10.96 22.46 -6.88
C PRO A 213 10.63 20.96 -6.78
N LYS A 214 11.32 20.13 -7.56
CA LYS A 214 11.19 18.67 -7.49
C LYS A 214 11.60 18.12 -6.12
N THR A 215 12.47 18.81 -5.41
CA THR A 215 12.87 18.48 -4.02
C THR A 215 11.71 18.52 -3.04
N ILE A 216 10.77 19.45 -3.21
CA ILE A 216 9.57 19.55 -2.37
C ILE A 216 8.61 18.41 -2.66
N LEU A 217 8.42 18.04 -3.92
CA LEU A 217 7.61 16.85 -4.27
C LEU A 217 8.20 15.59 -3.66
N ALA A 218 9.52 15.44 -3.70
CA ALA A 218 10.21 14.32 -3.06
C ALA A 218 10.00 14.31 -1.54
N ALA A 219 10.09 15.45 -0.87
CA ALA A 219 9.84 15.58 0.55
C ALA A 219 8.40 15.20 0.93
N ILE A 220 7.42 15.59 0.13
CA ILE A 220 6.01 15.21 0.32
C ILE A 220 5.83 13.70 0.16
N ILE A 221 6.42 13.09 -0.88
CA ILE A 221 6.35 11.64 -1.11
C ILE A 221 7.02 10.89 0.04
N ILE A 222 8.24 11.27 0.45
CA ILE A 222 8.93 10.64 1.57
C ILE A 222 8.11 10.78 2.85
N GLY A 223 7.58 11.95 3.15
CA GLY A 223 6.73 12.19 4.32
C GLY A 223 5.43 11.36 4.32
N ALA A 224 4.87 11.04 3.15
CA ALA A 224 3.73 10.15 3.03
C ALA A 224 4.13 8.68 3.22
N VAL A 225 5.24 8.27 2.60
CA VAL A 225 5.70 6.88 2.55
C VAL A 225 6.26 6.39 3.88
N ILE A 226 6.92 7.25 4.66
CA ILE A 226 7.40 6.92 6.02
C ILE A 226 6.25 6.40 6.90
N ARG A 227 5.04 6.92 6.72
CA ARG A 227 3.85 6.50 7.49
C ARG A 227 3.31 5.12 7.10
N LEU A 228 3.70 4.60 5.94
CA LEU A 228 3.31 3.26 5.47
C LEU A 228 4.23 2.16 6.01
N VAL A 229 5.35 2.55 6.64
CA VAL A 229 6.26 1.60 7.29
C VAL A 229 5.78 1.36 8.73
N ASP A 230 5.19 0.20 8.95
CA ASP A 230 4.75 -0.24 10.27
C ASP A 230 5.72 -1.28 10.83
N PHE A 231 6.38 -0.93 11.94
CA PHE A 231 7.30 -1.80 12.66
C PHE A 231 6.63 -2.57 13.81
N ARG A 232 5.40 -2.19 14.20
CA ARG A 232 4.70 -2.83 15.32
C ARG A 232 4.06 -4.14 14.90
N TYR A 233 3.46 -4.16 13.72
CA TYR A 233 2.79 -5.33 13.18
C TYR A 233 3.70 -6.58 13.08
N PRO A 234 4.94 -6.52 12.55
CA PRO A 234 5.87 -7.65 12.60
C PRO A 234 6.16 -8.16 14.02
N ILE A 235 6.30 -7.27 15.01
CA ILE A 235 6.58 -7.64 16.40
C ILE A 235 5.38 -8.38 17.01
N GLU A 236 4.16 -7.95 16.70
CA GLU A 236 2.94 -8.64 17.14
C GLU A 236 2.84 -10.03 16.51
N LEU A 237 3.15 -10.17 15.21
CA LEU A 237 3.11 -11.47 14.53
C LEU A 237 4.09 -12.48 15.13
N ILE A 238 5.31 -12.09 15.46
CA ILE A 238 6.27 -12.97 16.14
C ILE A 238 5.65 -13.56 17.43
N ARG A 239 4.90 -12.76 18.15
CA ARG A 239 4.34 -13.15 19.45
C ARG A 239 3.11 -14.07 19.34
N TYR A 240 2.28 -13.89 18.31
CA TYR A 240 0.98 -14.56 18.21
C TYR A 240 0.86 -15.54 17.05
N LYS A 241 1.61 -15.33 15.93
CA LYS A 241 1.46 -16.11 14.69
C LYS A 241 2.77 -16.17 13.91
N ILE A 242 3.64 -17.06 14.35
CA ILE A 242 4.98 -17.23 13.74
C ILE A 242 4.92 -17.55 12.24
N ASP A 243 3.90 -18.30 11.80
CA ASP A 243 3.71 -18.68 10.40
C ASP A 243 3.47 -17.44 9.53
N ASP A 244 2.57 -16.54 9.97
CA ASP A 244 2.26 -15.29 9.27
C ASP A 244 3.48 -14.35 9.28
N PHE A 245 4.30 -14.40 10.34
CA PHE A 245 5.55 -13.64 10.40
C PHE A 245 6.57 -14.14 9.38
N ILE A 246 6.73 -15.47 9.22
CA ILE A 246 7.64 -16.05 8.21
C ILE A 246 7.21 -15.62 6.81
N MET A 247 5.90 -15.68 6.49
CA MET A 247 5.37 -15.23 5.20
C MET A 247 5.64 -13.73 4.96
N LEU A 248 5.46 -12.90 6.00
CA LEU A 248 5.73 -11.48 5.93
C LEU A 248 7.21 -11.21 5.61
N ILE A 249 8.13 -11.85 6.33
CA ILE A 249 9.58 -11.66 6.14
C ILE A 249 10.03 -12.15 4.77
N LEU A 250 9.57 -13.33 4.33
CA LEU A 250 9.88 -13.84 3.00
C LEU A 250 9.41 -12.87 1.90
N THR A 251 8.14 -12.44 1.96
CA THR A 251 7.60 -11.47 1.01
C THR A 251 8.35 -10.14 1.05
N PHE A 252 8.72 -9.68 2.25
CA PHE A 252 9.48 -8.43 2.44
C PHE A 252 10.86 -8.51 1.77
N ILE A 253 11.62 -9.59 2.02
CA ILE A 253 12.96 -9.80 1.44
C ILE A 253 12.86 -9.93 -0.09
N VAL A 254 11.91 -10.72 -0.59
CA VAL A 254 11.71 -10.90 -2.03
C VAL A 254 11.37 -9.56 -2.70
N THR A 255 10.47 -8.77 -2.09
CA THR A 255 10.12 -7.44 -2.62
C THR A 255 11.32 -6.50 -2.69
N LEU A 256 12.17 -6.49 -1.68
CA LEU A 256 13.37 -5.66 -1.66
C LEU A 256 14.43 -6.10 -2.66
N SER A 257 14.56 -7.42 -2.88
CA SER A 257 15.63 -8.01 -3.69
C SER A 257 15.29 -8.06 -5.19
N LEU A 258 14.05 -8.46 -5.53
CA LEU A 258 13.61 -8.69 -6.90
C LEU A 258 12.76 -7.53 -7.45
N GLY A 259 12.09 -6.81 -6.56
CA GLY A 259 11.21 -5.71 -6.94
C GLY A 259 9.78 -5.87 -6.41
N ILE A 260 8.98 -4.80 -6.55
CA ILE A 260 7.64 -4.73 -5.97
C ILE A 260 6.69 -5.72 -6.63
N SER A 261 6.70 -5.81 -7.96
CA SER A 261 5.82 -6.69 -8.74
C SER A 261 6.05 -8.16 -8.43
N GLU A 262 7.32 -8.57 -8.46
CA GLU A 262 7.76 -9.93 -8.19
C GLU A 262 7.47 -10.32 -6.74
N GLY A 263 7.73 -9.41 -5.81
CA GLY A 263 7.45 -9.59 -4.39
C GLY A 263 5.97 -9.87 -4.10
N ILE A 264 5.06 -9.16 -4.76
CA ILE A 264 3.63 -9.36 -4.58
C ILE A 264 3.18 -10.70 -5.13
N ILE A 265 3.60 -11.06 -6.35
CA ILE A 265 3.19 -12.33 -6.96
C ILE A 265 3.74 -13.52 -6.16
N ILE A 266 5.01 -13.49 -5.79
CA ILE A 266 5.61 -14.53 -4.97
C ILE A 266 4.94 -14.57 -3.59
N GLY A 267 4.62 -13.44 -2.99
CA GLY A 267 3.89 -13.36 -1.73
C GLY A 267 2.50 -14.01 -1.81
N VAL A 268 1.75 -13.76 -2.88
CA VAL A 268 0.45 -14.41 -3.13
C VAL A 268 0.61 -15.91 -3.29
N LEU A 269 1.59 -16.35 -4.10
CA LEU A 269 1.85 -17.79 -4.30
C LEU A 269 2.21 -18.49 -2.98
N ILE A 270 3.12 -17.91 -2.18
CA ILE A 270 3.50 -18.45 -0.88
C ILE A 270 2.27 -18.51 0.04
N SER A 271 1.43 -17.48 0.06
CA SER A 271 0.21 -17.45 0.87
C SER A 271 -0.77 -18.55 0.48
N ILE A 272 -0.96 -18.80 -0.81
CA ILE A 272 -1.82 -19.89 -1.31
C ILE A 272 -1.25 -21.26 -0.92
N ILE A 273 0.06 -21.48 -1.12
CA ILE A 273 0.72 -22.73 -0.73
C ILE A 273 0.55 -22.99 0.77
N PHE A 274 0.74 -21.96 1.58
CA PHE A 274 0.60 -22.06 3.04
C PHE A 274 -0.85 -22.35 3.45
N LEU A 275 -1.83 -21.74 2.79
CA LEU A 275 -3.25 -22.00 3.00
C LEU A 275 -3.59 -23.47 2.68
N ILE A 276 -3.11 -23.99 1.55
CA ILE A 276 -3.27 -25.40 1.17
C ILE A 276 -2.63 -26.29 2.22
N PHE A 277 -1.38 -26.04 2.58
CA PHE A 277 -0.66 -26.84 3.58
C PHE A 277 -1.40 -26.87 4.92
N ARG A 278 -1.92 -25.73 5.40
CA ARG A 278 -2.68 -25.65 6.65
C ARG A 278 -4.00 -26.41 6.56
N SER A 279 -4.65 -26.44 5.40
CA SER A 279 -5.89 -27.17 5.19
C SER A 279 -5.70 -28.70 5.10
N THR A 280 -4.48 -29.17 4.77
CA THR A 280 -4.17 -30.61 4.75
C THR A 280 -4.01 -31.23 6.14
N LYS A 281 -3.67 -30.40 7.15
CA LYS A 281 -3.46 -30.84 8.54
C LYS A 281 -4.33 -30.05 9.52
N PRO A 282 -5.67 -30.16 9.44
CA PRO A 282 -6.56 -29.49 10.38
C PRO A 282 -6.38 -30.05 11.78
N HIS A 283 -6.75 -29.25 12.78
CA HIS A 283 -6.69 -29.66 14.17
C HIS A 283 -7.70 -30.79 14.44
N ILE A 284 -7.22 -31.85 15.08
CA ILE A 284 -8.04 -32.97 15.58
C ILE A 284 -8.05 -32.89 17.09
N ALA A 285 -9.23 -33.02 17.70
CA ALA A 285 -9.39 -33.05 19.13
C ALA A 285 -10.21 -34.26 19.57
N GLU A 286 -9.67 -35.04 20.51
CA GLU A 286 -10.44 -36.00 21.29
C GLU A 286 -11.38 -35.21 22.20
N CYS A 287 -12.69 -35.51 22.11
CA CYS A 287 -13.73 -34.83 22.86
C CYS A 287 -14.31 -35.75 23.91
N VAL A 288 -14.45 -35.21 25.12
CA VAL A 288 -15.05 -35.88 26.27
C VAL A 288 -16.22 -35.07 26.82
N GLN A 289 -17.19 -35.76 27.45
CA GLN A 289 -18.32 -35.08 28.03
C GLN A 289 -17.89 -34.32 29.30
N VAL A 290 -18.32 -33.08 29.42
CA VAL A 290 -18.10 -32.28 30.64
C VAL A 290 -19.09 -32.73 31.71
N ASP A 291 -18.62 -33.00 32.94
CA ASP A 291 -19.42 -33.42 34.03
C ASP A 291 -20.61 -32.49 34.30
N GLY A 292 -21.80 -33.09 34.45
CA GLY A 292 -23.02 -32.32 34.68
C GLY A 292 -23.61 -31.62 33.48
N SER A 293 -23.04 -31.82 32.25
CA SER A 293 -23.57 -31.22 31.01
C SER A 293 -23.61 -32.21 29.85
N ASN A 294 -24.45 -31.93 28.85
CA ASN A 294 -24.47 -32.68 27.59
C ASN A 294 -23.48 -32.11 26.53
N GLN A 295 -22.49 -31.35 26.96
CA GLN A 295 -21.51 -30.76 26.05
C GLN A 295 -20.24 -31.59 25.97
N TYR A 296 -19.76 -31.78 24.75
CA TYR A 296 -18.47 -32.42 24.46
C TYR A 296 -17.41 -31.39 24.24
N ARG A 297 -16.27 -31.49 24.94
CA ARG A 297 -15.15 -30.54 24.87
C ARG A 297 -13.82 -31.26 24.70
N ASN A 298 -12.82 -30.55 24.23
CA ASN A 298 -11.46 -31.09 24.05
C ASN A 298 -10.89 -31.55 25.41
N LYS A 299 -10.59 -32.84 25.54
CA LYS A 299 -10.02 -33.49 26.71
C LYS A 299 -8.80 -32.79 27.31
N LYS A 300 -7.93 -32.24 26.41
CA LYS A 300 -6.70 -31.55 26.85
C LYS A 300 -6.93 -30.16 27.47
N ARG A 301 -8.15 -29.62 27.38
CA ARG A 301 -8.47 -28.26 27.84
C ARG A 301 -9.40 -28.20 29.05
N PHE A 302 -9.96 -29.31 29.46
CA PHE A 302 -10.94 -29.41 30.54
C PHE A 302 -10.54 -30.52 31.48
N GLU A 303 -10.50 -30.25 32.81
CA GLU A 303 -10.07 -31.20 33.83
C GLU A 303 -11.23 -32.05 34.40
N ASN A 304 -12.44 -31.49 34.49
CA ASN A 304 -13.62 -32.19 35.01
C ASN A 304 -14.41 -32.81 33.86
N THR A 305 -13.98 -33.97 33.42
CA THR A 305 -14.57 -34.64 32.27
C THR A 305 -14.84 -36.12 32.54
N ASN A 306 -15.96 -36.63 32.03
CA ASN A 306 -16.30 -38.03 32.07
C ASN A 306 -15.80 -38.73 30.80
N ASP A 307 -14.75 -39.53 30.96
CA ASP A 307 -14.11 -40.23 29.84
C ASP A 307 -14.73 -41.63 29.69
N ARG A 308 -15.56 -41.81 28.67
CA ARG A 308 -16.16 -43.10 28.32
C ARG A 308 -15.14 -43.93 27.56
N LYS A 309 -14.76 -45.08 28.14
CA LYS A 309 -13.76 -45.97 27.53
C LYS A 309 -14.31 -46.82 26.36
N ASP A 310 -15.60 -46.84 26.16
CA ASP A 310 -16.31 -47.61 25.14
C ASP A 310 -16.59 -46.84 23.85
N VAL A 311 -16.41 -45.51 23.88
CA VAL A 311 -16.67 -44.62 22.73
C VAL A 311 -15.58 -43.58 22.60
N LEU A 312 -15.04 -43.46 21.38
CA LEU A 312 -14.08 -42.44 21.03
C LEU A 312 -14.74 -41.35 20.15
N ILE A 313 -14.74 -40.13 20.64
CA ILE A 313 -15.37 -38.99 19.96
C ILE A 313 -14.29 -38.04 19.47
N PHE A 314 -14.17 -37.89 18.16
CA PHE A 314 -13.27 -36.95 17.54
C PHE A 314 -13.99 -35.72 16.99
N ARG A 315 -13.40 -34.56 17.18
CA ARG A 315 -13.75 -33.35 16.45
C ARG A 315 -12.65 -33.03 15.45
N PHE A 316 -12.99 -33.07 14.17
CA PHE A 316 -12.12 -32.71 13.08
C PHE A 316 -12.44 -31.27 12.64
N ASP A 317 -11.52 -30.32 12.86
CA ASP A 317 -11.75 -28.89 12.64
C ASP A 317 -11.50 -28.50 11.17
N GLY A 318 -12.12 -29.22 10.24
CA GLY A 318 -12.02 -28.99 8.79
C GLY A 318 -12.96 -29.86 7.99
N GLN A 319 -13.14 -29.52 6.71
CA GLN A 319 -13.86 -30.39 5.78
C GLN A 319 -12.94 -31.53 5.33
N LEU A 320 -13.45 -32.77 5.31
CA LEU A 320 -12.73 -33.91 4.76
C LEU A 320 -12.74 -33.85 3.23
N TYR A 321 -11.55 -33.92 2.63
CA TYR A 321 -11.36 -33.95 1.19
C TYR A 321 -10.08 -34.74 0.84
N PHE A 322 -9.80 -34.92 -0.45
CA PHE A 322 -8.73 -35.80 -0.90
C PHE A 322 -7.34 -35.50 -0.28
N ALA A 323 -7.03 -34.21 -0.02
CA ALA A 323 -5.70 -33.82 0.47
C ALA A 323 -5.51 -34.01 1.99
N ASN A 324 -6.57 -34.16 2.78
CA ASN A 324 -6.50 -34.38 4.23
C ASN A 324 -7.07 -35.73 4.69
N SER A 325 -7.62 -36.52 3.79
CA SER A 325 -8.22 -37.82 4.13
C SER A 325 -7.18 -38.81 4.67
N GLN A 326 -5.94 -38.79 4.15
CA GLN A 326 -4.88 -39.64 4.66
C GLN A 326 -4.46 -39.21 6.07
N TYR A 327 -4.30 -37.91 6.30
CA TYR A 327 -3.98 -37.37 7.62
C TYR A 327 -5.05 -37.77 8.67
N PHE A 328 -6.34 -37.75 8.27
CA PHE A 328 -7.42 -38.21 9.17
C PHE A 328 -7.33 -39.68 9.49
N LYS A 329 -6.94 -40.54 8.52
CA LYS A 329 -6.80 -42.00 8.75
C LYS A 329 -5.61 -42.36 9.65
N ASP A 330 -4.57 -41.53 9.61
CA ASP A 330 -3.32 -41.79 10.34
C ASP A 330 -3.40 -41.31 11.81
N GLN A 331 -4.47 -40.62 12.20
CA GLN A 331 -4.74 -40.15 13.58
C GLN A 331 -5.73 -41.05 14.33
#